data_31bd8f6c15c14c05057838fcde175f65
#
_entry.id   31bd8f6c15c14c05057838fcde175f65
#
_cell.length_a   1.000
_cell.length_b   1.000
_cell.length_c   1.000
_cell.angle_alpha   90.00
_cell.angle_beta   90.00
_cell.angle_gamma   90.00
#
_symmetry.space_group_name_H-M   'P 1'
#
loop_
_entity.id
_entity.type
_entity.pdbx_description
1 polymer ?
#
loop_
_entity_poly.entity_id
_entity_poly.type
_entity_poly.pdbx_seq_one_letter_code
_entity_poly.pdbx_strand_id
1 'polypeptide(L)'
;MITNPNVKINLGLNVLRKREDGFHDLETLFVPYFGICDTLEIVVGDDYSRTSAALFSKYGSSVPASQGSVKPEGVFGVETEDSSAPKLVQGISEDGKLMITIAREEGVDWDPLKDLTAKAYGILAADFDLPPVKIFLEKTSPVGAGLGGGSADAAFALKMLNELCSLGLSEQQLACYASRLGSDCAFFIYNRPMIGEGRGEILTDIAWELPFSCHPDSSSCHPERSEGSFDLQVITPAGIAVSTKDAYSGIRPHMPEVPLREALTRPIDQWDGILVNDFEETVFAKYPELAAIKRSLYDSGAVYASMSGSGSALFAIYPKSL
;
A
#
# COMPACT_ATOMS: atom_id res chain seq x y z
N MET A 1 -12.49 -5.69 -15.32
CA MET A 1 -11.06 -6.07 -15.14
C MET A 1 -10.83 -6.34 -13.67
N ILE A 2 -10.03 -7.34 -13.33
CA ILE A 2 -9.67 -7.68 -11.93
C ILE A 2 -8.15 -7.71 -11.83
N THR A 3 -7.59 -7.20 -10.72
CA THR A 3 -6.17 -7.24 -10.40
C THR A 3 -5.95 -7.38 -8.89
N ASN A 4 -4.71 -7.69 -8.50
CA ASN A 4 -4.34 -7.85 -7.10
C ASN A 4 -3.24 -6.83 -6.73
N PRO A 5 -3.62 -5.63 -6.26
CA PRO A 5 -2.66 -4.64 -5.78
C PRO A 5 -1.82 -5.21 -4.63
N ASN A 6 -0.51 -5.27 -4.85
CA ASN A 6 0.45 -5.73 -3.83
C ASN A 6 0.85 -4.60 -2.90
N VAL A 7 1.45 -4.93 -1.77
CA VAL A 7 2.06 -3.94 -0.86
C VAL A 7 3.53 -3.68 -1.18
N LYS A 8 4.18 -2.78 -0.44
CA LYS A 8 5.63 -2.51 -0.49
C LYS A 8 6.25 -2.59 0.90
N ILE A 9 7.54 -2.74 0.96
CA ILE A 9 8.35 -2.43 2.14
C ILE A 9 9.29 -1.25 1.85
N ASN A 10 9.77 -0.63 2.93
CA ASN A 10 10.88 0.33 2.90
C ASN A 10 12.14 -0.38 3.40
N LEU A 11 13.10 -0.61 2.53
CA LEU A 11 14.40 -1.18 2.88
C LEU A 11 15.39 -0.04 3.13
N GLY A 12 15.68 0.21 4.41
CA GLY A 12 16.29 1.44 4.88
C GLY A 12 15.34 2.65 4.71
N LEU A 13 15.33 3.55 5.68
CA LEU A 13 14.62 4.81 5.60
C LEU A 13 15.37 5.85 6.41
N ASN A 14 15.99 6.80 5.74
CA ASN A 14 16.71 7.92 6.34
C ASN A 14 15.87 9.18 6.25
N VAL A 15 15.72 9.92 7.35
CA VAL A 15 15.08 11.23 7.38
C VAL A 15 16.18 12.29 7.42
N LEU A 16 16.46 12.88 6.26
CA LEU A 16 17.68 13.65 6.01
C LEU A 16 17.59 15.08 6.56
N ARG A 17 16.45 15.74 6.38
CA ARG A 17 16.25 17.12 6.86
C ARG A 17 14.76 17.47 6.94
N LYS A 18 14.46 18.47 7.78
CA LYS A 18 13.16 19.13 7.79
C LYS A 18 13.14 20.24 6.75
N ARG A 19 12.08 20.31 5.96
CA ARG A 19 11.86 21.31 4.90
C ARG A 19 11.15 22.55 5.44
N GLU A 20 11.21 23.64 4.70
CA GLU A 20 10.50 24.88 5.03
C GLU A 20 8.96 24.74 4.93
N ASP A 21 8.48 23.81 4.07
CA ASP A 21 7.06 23.50 3.91
C ASP A 21 6.49 22.60 5.02
N GLY A 22 7.31 22.26 6.03
CA GLY A 22 6.95 21.45 7.19
C GLY A 22 7.08 19.95 6.98
N PHE A 23 7.33 19.49 5.77
CA PHE A 23 7.64 18.09 5.46
C PHE A 23 9.11 17.77 5.74
N HIS A 24 9.51 16.52 5.45
CA HIS A 24 10.88 16.06 5.58
C HIS A 24 11.38 15.50 4.23
N ASP A 25 12.64 15.76 3.93
CA ASP A 25 13.34 15.00 2.89
C ASP A 25 13.77 13.67 3.48
N LEU A 26 13.48 12.62 2.77
CA LEU A 26 13.83 11.25 3.12
C LEU A 26 14.51 10.55 1.96
N GLU A 27 15.17 9.43 2.26
CA GLU A 27 15.73 8.50 1.30
C GLU A 27 15.40 7.07 1.73
N THR A 28 14.86 6.25 0.82
CA THR A 28 14.50 4.86 1.09
C THR A 28 14.57 4.03 -0.19
N LEU A 29 14.80 2.72 -0.08
CA LEU A 29 14.51 1.80 -1.19
C LEU A 29 13.11 1.23 -0.99
N PHE A 30 12.20 1.56 -1.91
CA PHE A 30 10.92 0.88 -2.02
C PHE A 30 11.09 -0.45 -2.72
N VAL A 31 10.55 -1.50 -2.14
CA VAL A 31 10.56 -2.86 -2.69
C VAL A 31 9.12 -3.37 -2.73
N PRO A 32 8.58 -3.78 -3.90
CA PRO A 32 7.25 -4.39 -3.96
C PRO A 32 7.27 -5.73 -3.23
N TYR A 33 6.18 -6.06 -2.54
CA TYR A 33 6.00 -7.35 -1.87
C TYR A 33 4.66 -7.95 -2.24
N PHE A 34 4.71 -9.10 -2.88
CA PHE A 34 3.54 -9.77 -3.47
C PHE A 34 2.90 -10.83 -2.56
N GLY A 35 3.42 -11.01 -1.35
CA GLY A 35 2.84 -11.94 -0.36
C GLY A 35 1.58 -11.42 0.34
N ILE A 36 1.28 -10.13 0.19
CA ILE A 36 0.08 -9.46 0.72
C ILE A 36 -0.48 -8.63 -0.42
N CYS A 37 -1.72 -8.94 -0.84
CA CYS A 37 -2.39 -8.25 -1.93
C CYS A 37 -3.85 -7.99 -1.58
N ASP A 38 -4.37 -6.85 -2.00
CA ASP A 38 -5.81 -6.60 -2.04
C ASP A 38 -6.42 -7.18 -3.33
N THR A 39 -7.74 -7.17 -3.47
CA THR A 39 -8.39 -7.50 -4.73
C THR A 39 -9.17 -6.28 -5.21
N LEU A 40 -8.85 -5.83 -6.42
CA LEU A 40 -9.49 -4.68 -7.05
C LEU A 40 -10.15 -5.10 -8.36
N GLU A 41 -11.46 -4.85 -8.47
CA GLU A 41 -12.23 -5.02 -9.70
C GLU A 41 -12.79 -3.68 -10.15
N ILE A 42 -12.68 -3.37 -11.45
CA ILE A 42 -13.33 -2.20 -12.06
C ILE A 42 -14.16 -2.69 -13.25
N VAL A 43 -15.42 -2.27 -13.26
CA VAL A 43 -16.40 -2.53 -14.32
C VAL A 43 -16.86 -1.19 -14.88
N VAL A 44 -16.76 -1.03 -16.21
CA VAL A 44 -17.26 0.14 -16.94
C VAL A 44 -18.73 -0.09 -17.32
N GLY A 45 -19.56 0.91 -17.13
CA GLY A 45 -20.97 0.92 -17.48
C GLY A 45 -21.88 1.24 -16.29
N ASP A 46 -23.12 1.58 -16.61
CA ASP A 46 -24.18 2.00 -15.69
C ASP A 46 -25.10 0.85 -15.23
N ASP A 47 -24.87 -0.36 -15.72
CA ASP A 47 -25.63 -1.53 -15.29
C ASP A 47 -25.25 -1.96 -13.87
N TYR A 48 -25.95 -1.40 -12.90
CA TYR A 48 -25.77 -1.71 -11.47
C TYR A 48 -26.21 -3.13 -11.07
N SER A 49 -26.74 -3.93 -12.00
CA SER A 49 -27.07 -5.34 -11.73
C SER A 49 -25.83 -6.27 -11.75
N ARG A 50 -24.73 -5.84 -12.37
CA ARG A 50 -23.48 -6.60 -12.44
C ARG A 50 -22.56 -6.25 -11.27
N THR A 51 -22.99 -6.51 -10.07
CA THR A 51 -22.14 -6.40 -8.88
C THR A 51 -21.30 -7.67 -8.74
N SER A 52 -20.12 -7.54 -8.14
CA SER A 52 -19.30 -8.72 -7.80
C SER A 52 -20.07 -9.63 -6.85
N ALA A 53 -20.72 -10.66 -7.41
CA ALA A 53 -21.49 -11.64 -6.64
C ALA A 53 -20.61 -12.34 -5.58
N ALA A 54 -19.31 -12.42 -5.81
CA ALA A 54 -18.34 -13.02 -4.90
C ALA A 54 -18.17 -12.19 -3.62
N LEU A 55 -18.00 -10.85 -3.71
CA LEU A 55 -17.87 -9.98 -2.54
C LEU A 55 -19.17 -9.93 -1.74
N PHE A 56 -20.31 -9.81 -2.44
CA PHE A 56 -21.60 -9.84 -1.75
C PHE A 56 -21.92 -11.19 -1.10
N SER A 57 -21.51 -12.30 -1.71
CA SER A 57 -21.64 -13.63 -1.10
C SER A 57 -20.77 -13.78 0.15
N LYS A 58 -19.56 -13.20 0.15
CA LYS A 58 -18.61 -13.34 1.26
C LYS A 58 -18.92 -12.40 2.43
N TYR A 59 -19.33 -11.15 2.16
CA TYR A 59 -19.44 -10.09 3.17
C TYR A 59 -20.86 -9.56 3.37
N GLY A 60 -21.79 -9.82 2.46
CA GLY A 60 -23.11 -9.21 2.45
C GLY A 60 -24.25 -10.21 2.51
N SER A 61 -24.83 -10.43 3.68
CA SER A 61 -26.10 -11.16 3.79
C SER A 61 -27.33 -10.30 3.48
N SER A 62 -27.22 -9.00 3.30
CA SER A 62 -28.36 -8.13 2.99
C SER A 62 -27.94 -6.71 2.60
N VAL A 63 -27.72 -6.46 1.32
CA VAL A 63 -28.04 -5.12 0.80
C VAL A 63 -29.52 -5.19 0.40
N PRO A 64 -30.43 -4.46 1.04
CA PRO A 64 -31.81 -4.38 0.56
C PRO A 64 -31.75 -3.82 -0.86
N ALA A 65 -32.33 -4.52 -1.82
CA ALA A 65 -32.65 -3.95 -3.11
C ALA A 65 -33.62 -2.77 -2.84
N SER A 66 -33.12 -1.57 -2.74
CA SER A 66 -33.92 -0.38 -2.52
C SER A 66 -34.67 -0.07 -3.82
N GLN A 67 -35.92 -0.51 -3.85
CA GLN A 67 -36.91 0.16 -4.67
C GLN A 67 -37.15 1.57 -4.09
N GLY A 68 -36.76 2.58 -4.83
CA GLY A 68 -37.33 3.90 -4.80
C GLY A 68 -36.91 4.84 -3.64
N SER A 69 -36.41 5.95 -4.04
CA SER A 69 -36.09 7.20 -3.34
C SER A 69 -34.66 7.29 -2.74
N VAL A 70 -33.74 7.75 -3.57
CA VAL A 70 -32.45 8.23 -3.16
C VAL A 70 -32.62 9.53 -2.38
N LYS A 71 -32.30 9.53 -1.10
CA LYS A 71 -31.96 10.77 -0.37
C LYS A 71 -30.48 11.04 -0.59
N PRO A 72 -30.06 12.31 -0.78
CA PRO A 72 -28.68 12.68 -1.14
C PRO A 72 -27.69 12.69 0.05
N GLU A 73 -27.78 11.71 0.93
CA GLU A 73 -26.83 11.48 2.02
C GLU A 73 -26.47 9.98 1.99
N GLY A 74 -25.60 9.63 1.02
CA GLY A 74 -25.48 8.26 0.56
C GLY A 74 -24.31 7.46 1.11
N VAL A 75 -24.25 7.17 2.40
CA VAL A 75 -23.44 6.07 2.93
C VAL A 75 -24.39 4.98 3.42
N PHE A 76 -24.34 3.80 2.80
CA PHE A 76 -25.10 2.64 3.25
C PHE A 76 -24.15 1.67 3.95
N GLY A 77 -24.26 1.57 5.28
CA GLY A 77 -23.62 0.52 6.07
C GLY A 77 -24.65 -0.59 6.37
N VAL A 78 -24.22 -1.83 6.30
CA VAL A 78 -24.97 -2.93 6.90
C VAL A 78 -24.66 -2.92 8.38
N GLU A 79 -25.59 -2.40 9.20
CA GLU A 79 -25.47 -2.47 10.66
C GLU A 79 -25.58 -3.93 11.10
N THR A 80 -24.51 -4.46 11.68
CA THR A 80 -24.56 -5.69 12.46
C THR A 80 -24.83 -5.31 13.92
N GLU A 81 -25.59 -6.11 14.65
CA GLU A 81 -25.95 -5.87 16.06
C GLU A 81 -24.76 -5.84 17.04
N ASP A 82 -23.55 -6.04 16.53
CA ASP A 82 -22.30 -5.95 17.28
C ASP A 82 -21.61 -4.62 16.96
N SER A 83 -21.04 -3.93 17.94
CA SER A 83 -20.46 -2.58 17.88
C SER A 83 -19.21 -2.45 16.97
N SER A 84 -19.01 -3.37 16.04
CA SER A 84 -17.93 -3.38 15.05
C SER A 84 -18.35 -2.61 13.80
N ALA A 85 -17.37 -1.93 13.15
CA ALA A 85 -17.59 -1.27 11.86
C ALA A 85 -18.12 -2.26 10.80
N PRO A 86 -19.00 -1.82 9.87
CA PRO A 86 -19.55 -2.70 8.85
C PRO A 86 -18.45 -3.29 7.96
N LYS A 87 -18.54 -4.59 7.67
CA LYS A 87 -17.56 -5.29 6.84
C LYS A 87 -17.63 -4.95 5.36
N LEU A 88 -18.76 -4.38 4.92
CA LEU A 88 -18.98 -3.94 3.55
C LEU A 88 -19.69 -2.59 3.56
N VAL A 89 -19.11 -1.62 2.84
CA VAL A 89 -19.67 -0.28 2.67
C VAL A 89 -19.71 0.09 1.19
N GLN A 90 -20.66 0.94 0.81
CA GLN A 90 -20.83 1.40 -0.55
C GLN A 90 -21.01 2.91 -0.59
N GLY A 91 -20.38 3.57 -1.57
CA GLY A 91 -20.56 4.98 -1.87
C GLY A 91 -20.89 5.19 -3.34
N ILE A 92 -21.71 6.20 -3.63
CA ILE A 92 -22.05 6.61 -5.00
C ILE A 92 -21.77 8.11 -5.09
N SER A 93 -21.03 8.54 -6.14
CA SER A 93 -20.79 9.96 -6.40
C SER A 93 -22.09 10.72 -6.72
N GLU A 94 -22.12 12.02 -6.45
CA GLU A 94 -23.32 12.87 -6.66
C GLU A 94 -23.82 12.84 -8.11
N ASP A 95 -22.90 12.73 -9.08
CA ASP A 95 -23.23 12.64 -10.51
C ASP A 95 -23.63 11.22 -10.96
N GLY A 96 -23.59 10.23 -10.05
CA GLY A 96 -23.89 8.83 -10.33
C GLY A 96 -22.88 8.12 -11.22
N LYS A 97 -21.76 8.75 -11.60
CA LYS A 97 -20.76 8.15 -12.51
C LYS A 97 -19.80 7.17 -11.78
N LEU A 98 -19.62 7.31 -10.47
CA LEU A 98 -18.78 6.39 -9.68
C LEU A 98 -19.62 5.67 -8.63
N MET A 99 -19.57 4.35 -8.62
CA MET A 99 -19.98 3.54 -7.47
C MET A 99 -18.74 2.80 -6.95
N ILE A 100 -18.48 2.89 -5.65
CA ILE A 100 -17.39 2.14 -5.01
C ILE A 100 -17.95 1.29 -3.88
N THR A 101 -17.55 0.03 -3.84
CA THR A 101 -17.88 -0.91 -2.76
C THR A 101 -16.56 -1.39 -2.16
N ILE A 102 -16.41 -1.21 -0.85
CA ILE A 102 -15.23 -1.66 -0.11
C ILE A 102 -15.66 -2.73 0.89
N ALA A 103 -14.94 -3.85 0.88
CA ALA A 103 -15.11 -4.95 1.82
C ALA A 103 -13.81 -5.17 2.62
N ARG A 104 -13.94 -5.41 3.95
CA ARG A 104 -12.83 -5.69 4.85
C ARG A 104 -13.29 -6.50 6.05
N GLU A 105 -12.53 -7.56 6.40
CA GLU A 105 -12.90 -8.46 7.50
C GLU A 105 -12.97 -7.77 8.87
N GLU A 106 -12.05 -6.83 9.14
CA GLU A 106 -12.01 -6.04 10.37
C GLU A 106 -13.00 -4.87 10.39
N GLY A 107 -13.75 -4.69 9.31
CA GLY A 107 -14.67 -3.57 9.12
C GLY A 107 -14.05 -2.37 8.40
N VAL A 108 -14.93 -1.54 7.83
CA VAL A 108 -14.58 -0.30 7.11
C VAL A 108 -15.17 0.88 7.90
N ASP A 109 -14.30 1.72 8.44
CA ASP A 109 -14.63 2.86 9.30
C ASP A 109 -14.40 4.22 8.62
N TRP A 110 -14.24 4.23 7.30
CA TRP A 110 -14.10 5.45 6.49
C TRP A 110 -15.14 5.52 5.37
N ASP A 111 -15.38 6.74 4.90
CA ASP A 111 -16.27 7.02 3.76
C ASP A 111 -15.62 6.47 2.45
N PRO A 112 -16.28 5.56 1.73
CA PRO A 112 -15.77 4.98 0.50
C PRO A 112 -15.39 6.01 -0.58
N LEU A 113 -16.12 7.13 -0.65
CA LEU A 113 -15.82 8.19 -1.63
C LEU A 113 -14.55 8.99 -1.27
N LYS A 114 -14.07 8.88 -0.03
CA LYS A 114 -12.79 9.45 0.41
C LYS A 114 -11.61 8.50 0.24
N ASP A 115 -11.87 7.25 -0.13
CA ASP A 115 -10.81 6.28 -0.44
C ASP A 115 -9.93 6.77 -1.60
N LEU A 116 -8.64 6.41 -1.56
CA LEU A 116 -7.70 6.80 -2.60
C LEU A 116 -8.07 6.21 -3.97
N THR A 117 -8.71 5.05 -3.97
CA THR A 117 -9.22 4.39 -5.19
C THR A 117 -10.34 5.19 -5.85
N ALA A 118 -11.28 5.73 -5.05
CA ALA A 118 -12.31 6.64 -5.54
C ALA A 118 -11.71 7.97 -6.04
N LYS A 119 -10.72 8.50 -5.32
CA LYS A 119 -9.99 9.70 -5.73
C LYS A 119 -9.20 9.49 -7.02
N ALA A 120 -8.70 8.28 -7.29
CA ALA A 120 -8.05 7.94 -8.55
C ALA A 120 -8.99 8.10 -9.75
N TYR A 121 -10.26 7.68 -9.62
CA TYR A 121 -11.28 7.99 -10.63
C TYR A 121 -11.50 9.50 -10.75
N GLY A 122 -11.72 10.20 -9.64
CA GLY A 122 -12.03 11.64 -9.64
C GLY A 122 -10.94 12.49 -10.28
N ILE A 123 -9.66 12.16 -10.07
CA ILE A 123 -8.54 12.92 -10.63
C ILE A 123 -8.43 12.73 -12.15
N LEU A 124 -8.78 11.57 -12.69
CA LEU A 124 -8.85 11.33 -14.13
C LEU A 124 -10.11 11.93 -14.72
N ALA A 125 -11.26 11.86 -14.03
CA ALA A 125 -12.52 12.44 -14.49
C ALA A 125 -12.47 13.98 -14.57
N ALA A 126 -11.53 14.64 -13.89
CA ALA A 126 -11.31 16.07 -14.00
C ALA A 126 -10.69 16.47 -15.35
N ASP A 127 -9.92 15.57 -15.97
CA ASP A 127 -9.19 15.84 -17.21
C ASP A 127 -9.77 15.08 -18.42
N PHE A 128 -10.58 14.02 -18.20
CA PHE A 128 -11.16 13.15 -19.23
C PHE A 128 -12.66 12.95 -19.00
N ASP A 129 -13.42 12.82 -20.09
CA ASP A 129 -14.82 12.39 -19.99
C ASP A 129 -14.89 10.87 -19.78
N LEU A 130 -14.88 10.46 -18.52
CA LEU A 130 -14.96 9.05 -18.17
C LEU A 130 -16.39 8.54 -18.20
N PRO A 131 -16.59 7.28 -18.65
CA PRO A 131 -17.87 6.61 -18.52
C PRO A 131 -18.17 6.30 -17.03
N PRO A 132 -19.43 5.97 -16.68
CA PRO A 132 -19.75 5.44 -15.38
C PRO A 132 -18.94 4.19 -15.08
N VAL A 133 -18.45 4.06 -13.83
CA VAL A 133 -17.67 2.90 -13.39
C VAL A 133 -18.13 2.40 -12.03
N LYS A 134 -17.90 1.12 -11.81
CA LYS A 134 -18.05 0.44 -10.52
C LYS A 134 -16.71 -0.09 -10.10
N ILE A 135 -16.32 0.24 -8.87
CA ILE A 135 -15.11 -0.21 -8.23
C ILE A 135 -15.48 -1.14 -7.08
N PHE A 136 -14.90 -2.32 -7.05
CA PHE A 136 -15.00 -3.26 -5.95
C PHE A 136 -13.61 -3.47 -5.38
N LEU A 137 -13.44 -3.18 -4.09
CA LEU A 137 -12.16 -3.30 -3.39
C LEU A 137 -12.32 -4.20 -2.18
N GLU A 138 -11.67 -5.36 -2.19
CA GLU A 138 -11.52 -6.20 -1.02
C GLU A 138 -10.17 -5.90 -0.37
N LYS A 139 -10.22 -5.31 0.84
CA LYS A 139 -9.03 -4.96 1.62
C LYS A 139 -8.61 -6.13 2.50
N THR A 140 -7.49 -6.75 2.15
CA THR A 140 -6.80 -7.76 2.97
C THR A 140 -5.48 -7.24 3.51
N SER A 141 -4.92 -6.21 2.88
CA SER A 141 -3.73 -5.54 3.37
C SER A 141 -4.04 -4.71 4.62
N PRO A 142 -3.16 -4.73 5.64
CA PRO A 142 -3.37 -3.97 6.87
C PRO A 142 -3.34 -2.46 6.60
N VAL A 143 -4.34 -1.74 7.11
CA VAL A 143 -4.46 -0.29 6.98
C VAL A 143 -3.53 0.40 7.98
N GLY A 144 -2.74 1.38 7.53
CA GLY A 144 -1.90 2.19 8.41
C GLY A 144 -0.68 1.45 8.96
N ALA A 145 -0.24 0.37 8.33
CA ALA A 145 0.90 -0.45 8.77
C ALA A 145 2.25 -0.09 8.09
N GLY A 146 2.33 1.00 7.34
CA GLY A 146 3.56 1.38 6.63
C GLY A 146 3.82 0.60 5.34
N LEU A 147 2.85 -0.20 4.87
CA LEU A 147 2.97 -1.08 3.69
C LEU A 147 2.43 -0.48 2.38
N GLY A 148 1.76 0.68 2.45
CA GLY A 148 1.29 1.40 1.26
C GLY A 148 0.10 0.78 0.53
N GLY A 149 -0.69 -0.12 1.16
CA GLY A 149 -1.81 -0.81 0.50
C GLY A 149 -2.81 0.12 -0.19
N GLY A 150 -3.29 1.17 0.49
CA GLY A 150 -4.21 2.13 -0.13
C GLY A 150 -3.60 2.92 -1.29
N SER A 151 -2.28 3.18 -1.25
CA SER A 151 -1.55 3.80 -2.37
C SER A 151 -1.43 2.84 -3.55
N ALA A 152 -1.27 1.55 -3.28
CA ALA A 152 -1.29 0.50 -4.30
C ALA A 152 -2.65 0.43 -4.99
N ASP A 153 -3.74 0.37 -4.22
CA ASP A 153 -5.10 0.32 -4.78
C ASP A 153 -5.35 1.49 -5.73
N ALA A 154 -4.99 2.70 -5.31
CA ALA A 154 -5.15 3.90 -6.12
C ALA A 154 -4.32 3.85 -7.41
N ALA A 155 -3.07 3.43 -7.35
CA ALA A 155 -2.19 3.32 -8.50
C ALA A 155 -2.69 2.26 -9.50
N PHE A 156 -3.11 1.11 -8.99
CA PHE A 156 -3.71 0.05 -9.81
C PHE A 156 -5.04 0.53 -10.41
N ALA A 157 -5.87 1.27 -9.68
CA ALA A 157 -7.08 1.86 -10.23
C ALA A 157 -6.76 2.82 -11.40
N LEU A 158 -5.74 3.69 -11.27
CA LEU A 158 -5.29 4.56 -12.36
C LEU A 158 -4.89 3.75 -13.61
N LYS A 159 -4.11 2.67 -13.43
CA LYS A 159 -3.68 1.78 -14.53
C LYS A 159 -4.88 1.11 -15.19
N MET A 160 -5.81 0.57 -14.41
CA MET A 160 -7.02 -0.10 -14.91
C MET A 160 -7.93 0.87 -15.65
N LEU A 161 -8.16 2.08 -15.11
CA LEU A 161 -8.98 3.10 -15.75
C LEU A 161 -8.35 3.59 -17.06
N ASN A 162 -7.02 3.76 -17.11
CA ASN A 162 -6.31 4.10 -18.33
C ASN A 162 -6.55 3.06 -19.44
N GLU A 163 -6.51 1.79 -19.10
CA GLU A 163 -6.74 0.69 -20.05
C GLU A 163 -8.22 0.59 -20.43
N LEU A 164 -9.13 0.51 -19.44
CA LEU A 164 -10.57 0.31 -19.66
C LEU A 164 -11.23 1.47 -20.42
N CYS A 165 -10.77 2.69 -20.17
CA CYS A 165 -11.28 3.90 -20.85
C CYS A 165 -10.43 4.33 -22.05
N SER A 166 -9.38 3.55 -22.40
CA SER A 166 -8.49 3.82 -23.54
C SER A 166 -7.89 5.23 -23.54
N LEU A 167 -7.44 5.71 -22.36
CA LEU A 167 -6.95 7.08 -22.20
C LEU A 167 -5.58 7.30 -22.86
N GLY A 168 -4.81 6.22 -23.11
CA GLY A 168 -3.51 6.30 -23.79
C GLY A 168 -2.40 6.97 -22.96
N LEU A 169 -2.55 7.05 -21.63
CA LEU A 169 -1.56 7.65 -20.76
C LEU A 169 -0.33 6.75 -20.63
N SER A 170 0.86 7.34 -20.76
CA SER A 170 2.12 6.68 -20.50
C SER A 170 2.32 6.41 -18.99
N GLU A 171 3.24 5.51 -18.66
CA GLU A 171 3.63 5.21 -17.28
C GLU A 171 4.05 6.48 -16.51
N GLN A 172 4.80 7.39 -17.16
CA GLN A 172 5.21 8.65 -16.56
C GLN A 172 4.02 9.59 -16.30
N GLN A 173 3.06 9.66 -17.22
CA GLN A 173 1.84 10.46 -17.02
C GLN A 173 0.99 9.89 -15.89
N LEU A 174 0.83 8.56 -15.82
CA LEU A 174 0.15 7.90 -14.70
C LEU A 174 0.86 8.17 -13.36
N ALA A 175 2.20 8.15 -13.33
CA ALA A 175 2.96 8.49 -12.14
C ALA A 175 2.75 9.96 -11.69
N CYS A 176 2.58 10.89 -12.63
CA CYS A 176 2.20 12.28 -12.33
C CYS A 176 0.80 12.37 -11.70
N TYR A 177 -0.19 11.60 -12.18
CA TYR A 177 -1.50 11.52 -11.53
C TYR A 177 -1.39 10.89 -10.14
N ALA A 178 -0.68 9.78 -10.02
CA ALA A 178 -0.50 9.06 -8.78
C ALA A 178 0.16 9.91 -7.68
N SER A 179 1.18 10.71 -8.01
CA SER A 179 1.88 11.59 -7.05
C SER A 179 0.97 12.67 -6.44
N ARG A 180 -0.12 13.04 -7.10
CA ARG A 180 -1.15 13.96 -6.58
C ARG A 180 -2.09 13.29 -5.58
N LEU A 181 -2.18 11.96 -5.56
CA LEU A 181 -3.00 11.18 -4.62
C LEU A 181 -2.26 10.89 -3.32
N GLY A 182 -0.98 10.58 -3.40
CA GLY A 182 -0.16 10.27 -2.23
C GLY A 182 1.31 10.01 -2.60
N SER A 183 2.21 10.15 -1.65
CA SER A 183 3.67 10.03 -1.86
C SER A 183 4.06 8.66 -2.42
N ASP A 184 3.45 7.58 -1.92
CA ASP A 184 3.79 6.22 -2.30
C ASP A 184 3.07 5.75 -3.58
N CYS A 185 2.03 6.50 -4.05
CA CYS A 185 1.21 6.04 -5.17
C CYS A 185 2.01 5.93 -6.47
N ALA A 186 2.93 6.87 -6.73
CA ALA A 186 3.76 6.85 -7.94
C ALA A 186 4.65 5.62 -8.03
N PHE A 187 5.14 5.11 -6.89
CA PHE A 187 5.92 3.88 -6.82
C PHE A 187 5.16 2.68 -7.40
N PHE A 188 3.88 2.52 -7.06
CA PHE A 188 3.05 1.41 -7.54
C PHE A 188 2.66 1.49 -9.01
N ILE A 189 2.82 2.65 -9.65
CA ILE A 189 2.72 2.72 -11.11
C ILE A 189 3.85 1.92 -11.74
N TYR A 190 5.09 2.12 -11.28
CA TYR A 190 6.28 1.40 -11.75
C TYR A 190 6.35 -0.03 -11.18
N ASN A 191 6.01 -0.20 -9.93
CA ASN A 191 5.88 -1.46 -9.18
C ASN A 191 7.13 -2.38 -9.29
N ARG A 192 8.31 -1.77 -9.17
CA ARG A 192 9.63 -2.43 -9.14
C ARG A 192 10.53 -1.75 -8.10
N PRO A 193 11.63 -2.39 -7.66
CA PRO A 193 12.52 -1.76 -6.69
C PRO A 193 13.07 -0.42 -7.18
N MET A 194 12.85 0.65 -6.40
CA MET A 194 13.26 2.02 -6.74
C MET A 194 13.68 2.78 -5.50
N ILE A 195 14.73 3.59 -5.62
CA ILE A 195 15.06 4.58 -4.59
C ILE A 195 14.03 5.71 -4.64
N GLY A 196 13.44 6.00 -3.49
CA GLY A 196 12.56 7.14 -3.28
C GLY A 196 13.29 8.23 -2.49
N GLU A 197 13.30 9.44 -3.04
CA GLU A 197 13.90 10.64 -2.45
C GLU A 197 12.82 11.74 -2.32
N GLY A 198 13.18 12.89 -1.70
CA GLY A 198 12.21 13.94 -1.40
C GLY A 198 11.27 13.49 -0.29
N ARG A 199 9.96 13.50 -0.52
CA ARG A 199 8.96 12.91 0.41
C ARG A 199 8.67 11.43 0.08
N GLY A 200 9.44 10.82 -0.86
CA GLY A 200 9.26 9.51 -1.45
C GLY A 200 8.75 9.55 -2.90
N GLU A 201 8.47 10.74 -3.45
CA GLU A 201 7.90 10.92 -4.79
C GLU A 201 8.95 10.98 -5.91
N ILE A 202 10.21 11.25 -5.59
CA ILE A 202 11.31 11.28 -6.58
C ILE A 202 11.86 9.87 -6.69
N LEU A 203 11.48 9.16 -7.75
CA LEU A 203 11.78 7.75 -7.92
C LEU A 203 12.91 7.53 -8.92
N THR A 204 13.90 6.74 -8.53
CA THR A 204 15.06 6.39 -9.37
C THR A 204 15.25 4.86 -9.40
N ASP A 205 15.44 4.30 -10.57
CA ASP A 205 15.77 2.87 -10.73
C ASP A 205 17.09 2.51 -10.04
N ILE A 206 17.17 1.28 -9.53
CA ILE A 206 18.41 0.71 -9.03
C ILE A 206 19.15 -0.02 -10.15
N ALA A 207 20.49 0.03 -10.10
CA ALA A 207 21.35 -0.60 -11.12
C ALA A 207 21.81 -2.02 -10.74
N TRP A 208 21.33 -2.57 -9.63
CA TRP A 208 21.71 -3.88 -9.09
C TRP A 208 20.48 -4.72 -8.76
N GLU A 209 20.66 -6.04 -8.72
CA GLU A 209 19.61 -6.97 -8.29
C GLU A 209 19.60 -7.11 -6.77
N LEU A 210 18.38 -7.28 -6.22
CA LEU A 210 18.22 -7.59 -4.80
C LEU A 210 18.53 -9.09 -4.57
N PRO A 211 19.19 -9.43 -3.45
CA PRO A 211 19.58 -10.81 -3.17
C PRO A 211 18.44 -11.71 -2.68
N PHE A 212 17.21 -11.20 -2.64
CA PHE A 212 16.00 -11.90 -2.23
C PHE A 212 14.86 -11.72 -3.24
N SER A 213 13.91 -12.65 -3.22
CA SER A 213 12.71 -12.56 -4.05
C SER A 213 11.65 -11.69 -3.37
N CYS A 214 10.98 -10.83 -4.16
CA CYS A 214 9.82 -10.07 -3.73
C CYS A 214 8.53 -10.91 -3.68
N HIS A 215 8.57 -12.17 -4.15
CA HIS A 215 7.48 -13.13 -4.15
C HIS A 215 7.73 -14.21 -3.10
N PRO A 216 6.74 -14.53 -2.23
CA PRO A 216 6.88 -15.57 -1.22
C PRO A 216 6.95 -16.98 -1.82
N ASP A 217 6.35 -17.19 -3.02
CA ASP A 217 6.35 -18.45 -3.74
C ASP A 217 7.05 -18.31 -5.10
N SER A 218 8.16 -19.00 -5.27
CA SER A 218 8.92 -19.05 -6.52
C SER A 218 8.19 -19.77 -7.68
N SER A 219 6.99 -20.29 -7.43
CA SER A 219 6.25 -21.16 -8.39
C SER A 219 5.22 -20.45 -9.26
N SER A 220 4.90 -19.19 -9.04
CA SER A 220 3.86 -18.52 -9.81
C SER A 220 4.35 -17.24 -10.48
N CYS A 221 4.28 -17.21 -11.79
CA CYS A 221 4.13 -16.10 -12.74
C CYS A 221 5.34 -15.55 -13.48
N HIS A 222 6.59 -15.78 -13.15
CA HIS A 222 7.71 -15.38 -14.01
C HIS A 222 8.91 -16.34 -13.90
N PRO A 223 9.17 -17.19 -14.89
CA PRO A 223 10.26 -18.17 -14.86
C PRO A 223 11.68 -17.59 -15.04
N GLU A 224 11.83 -16.28 -15.21
CA GLU A 224 13.12 -15.62 -15.50
C GLU A 224 13.67 -14.77 -14.35
N ARG A 225 13.13 -14.87 -13.12
CA ARG A 225 13.66 -14.09 -11.99
C ARG A 225 14.60 -14.94 -11.14
N SER A 226 15.79 -14.37 -10.91
CA SER A 226 16.86 -14.90 -10.08
C SER A 226 16.32 -15.62 -8.83
N GLU A 227 16.72 -16.87 -8.66
CA GLU A 227 16.59 -17.59 -7.40
C GLU A 227 17.46 -16.89 -6.36
N GLY A 228 16.94 -15.81 -5.75
CA GLY A 228 17.63 -15.13 -4.66
C GLY A 228 17.96 -16.13 -3.55
N SER A 229 19.10 -15.97 -2.92
CA SER A 229 19.59 -16.85 -1.85
C SER A 229 18.83 -16.65 -0.52
N PHE A 230 17.87 -15.72 -0.48
CA PHE A 230 17.18 -15.31 0.73
C PHE A 230 15.67 -15.20 0.51
N ASP A 231 14.91 -15.41 1.57
CA ASP A 231 13.45 -15.24 1.63
C ASP A 231 13.10 -13.98 2.41
N LEU A 232 12.16 -13.18 1.87
CA LEU A 232 11.60 -12.01 2.52
C LEU A 232 10.26 -12.36 3.17
N GLN A 233 10.11 -12.08 4.45
CA GLN A 233 8.86 -12.22 5.20
C GLN A 233 8.40 -10.87 5.74
N VAL A 234 7.09 -10.60 5.66
CA VAL A 234 6.47 -9.40 6.24
C VAL A 234 5.57 -9.83 7.40
N ILE A 235 5.71 -9.15 8.52
CA ILE A 235 4.98 -9.39 9.75
C ILE A 235 4.12 -8.18 10.06
N THR A 236 2.84 -8.38 10.27
CA THR A 236 1.87 -7.34 10.61
C THR A 236 1.34 -7.58 12.01
N PRO A 237 1.90 -6.92 13.05
CA PRO A 237 1.48 -7.10 14.43
C PRO A 237 0.03 -6.69 14.62
N ALA A 238 -0.80 -7.61 15.16
CA ALA A 238 -2.20 -7.33 15.43
C ALA A 238 -2.36 -6.30 16.56
N GLY A 239 -3.33 -5.39 16.40
CA GLY A 239 -3.71 -4.44 17.46
C GLY A 239 -2.76 -3.25 17.65
N ILE A 240 -1.69 -3.15 16.85
CA ILE A 240 -0.75 -2.00 16.89
C ILE A 240 -0.92 -1.16 15.64
N ALA A 241 -1.48 0.03 15.79
CA ALA A 241 -1.59 1.03 14.72
C ALA A 241 -0.69 2.22 15.06
N VAL A 242 0.26 2.53 14.18
CA VAL A 242 1.17 3.67 14.32
C VAL A 242 0.74 4.77 13.37
N SER A 243 0.42 5.95 13.91
CA SER A 243 0.15 7.09 13.05
C SER A 243 1.45 7.65 12.48
N THR A 244 1.46 8.04 11.21
CA THR A 244 2.61 8.71 10.58
C THR A 244 3.03 9.96 11.36
N LYS A 245 2.06 10.69 11.93
CA LYS A 245 2.32 11.85 12.79
C LYS A 245 3.14 11.47 14.03
N ASP A 246 2.81 10.34 14.66
CA ASP A 246 3.54 9.86 15.84
C ASP A 246 4.96 9.47 15.47
N ALA A 247 5.15 8.77 14.35
CA ALA A 247 6.48 8.38 13.87
C ALA A 247 7.39 9.62 13.64
N TYR A 248 6.84 10.70 13.07
CA TYR A 248 7.59 11.95 12.87
C TYR A 248 7.78 12.78 14.15
N SER A 249 7.02 12.56 15.21
CA SER A 249 7.00 13.46 16.39
C SER A 249 8.34 13.54 17.15
N GLY A 250 9.14 12.47 17.09
CA GLY A 250 10.44 12.39 17.78
C GLY A 250 11.65 12.38 16.84
N ILE A 251 11.42 12.47 15.53
CA ILE A 251 12.47 12.38 14.52
C ILE A 251 13.53 13.47 14.69
N ARG A 252 14.79 13.08 14.61
CA ARG A 252 15.96 13.95 14.54
C ARG A 252 16.62 13.76 13.17
N PRO A 253 16.28 14.59 12.17
CA PRO A 253 16.86 14.47 10.85
C PRO A 253 18.39 14.52 10.89
N HIS A 254 19.05 13.64 10.15
CA HIS A 254 20.49 13.57 10.06
C HIS A 254 20.94 12.98 8.71
N MET A 255 22.19 13.20 8.36
CA MET A 255 22.80 12.51 7.23
C MET A 255 23.34 11.15 7.71
N PRO A 256 23.02 10.04 7.06
CA PRO A 256 23.56 8.74 7.44
C PRO A 256 25.08 8.71 7.25
N GLU A 257 25.80 7.99 8.12
CA GLU A 257 27.26 7.80 7.99
C GLU A 257 27.62 7.05 6.70
N VAL A 258 26.80 6.06 6.33
CA VAL A 258 26.91 5.30 5.07
C VAL A 258 25.70 5.65 4.21
N PRO A 259 25.88 6.24 3.01
CA PRO A 259 24.79 6.52 2.10
C PRO A 259 23.96 5.25 1.78
N LEU A 260 22.63 5.39 1.67
CA LEU A 260 21.72 4.27 1.42
C LEU A 260 22.16 3.40 0.24
N ARG A 261 22.53 4.04 -0.88
CA ARG A 261 22.97 3.34 -2.10
C ARG A 261 24.22 2.51 -1.87
N GLU A 262 25.15 2.99 -1.04
CA GLU A 262 26.36 2.25 -0.66
C GLU A 262 26.01 1.09 0.28
N ALA A 263 25.18 1.35 1.31
CA ALA A 263 24.75 0.32 2.26
C ALA A 263 24.08 -0.87 1.56
N LEU A 264 23.24 -0.60 0.56
CA LEU A 264 22.53 -1.62 -0.22
C LEU A 264 23.42 -2.48 -1.13
N THR A 265 24.63 -2.03 -1.44
CA THR A 265 25.60 -2.85 -2.21
C THR A 265 26.42 -3.80 -1.35
N ARG A 266 26.35 -3.67 -0.02
CA ARG A 266 27.03 -4.57 0.91
C ARG A 266 26.30 -5.90 1.04
N PRO A 267 26.99 -6.99 1.42
CA PRO A 267 26.35 -8.25 1.78
C PRO A 267 25.27 -8.05 2.86
N ILE A 268 24.17 -8.82 2.80
CA ILE A 268 23.02 -8.66 3.71
C ILE A 268 23.41 -8.79 5.19
N ASP A 269 24.33 -9.68 5.51
CA ASP A 269 24.83 -9.89 6.87
C ASP A 269 25.59 -8.69 7.45
N GLN A 270 25.89 -7.69 6.64
CA GLN A 270 26.48 -6.42 7.05
C GLN A 270 25.46 -5.27 7.11
N TRP A 271 24.17 -5.52 6.86
CA TRP A 271 23.16 -4.46 6.83
C TRP A 271 22.72 -4.02 8.24
N ASP A 272 22.81 -4.91 9.23
CA ASP A 272 22.41 -4.56 10.60
C ASP A 272 23.27 -3.40 11.14
N GLY A 273 22.62 -2.39 11.69
CA GLY A 273 23.25 -1.17 12.17
C GLY A 273 23.72 -0.17 11.09
N ILE A 274 23.68 -0.53 9.80
CA ILE A 274 24.06 0.35 8.69
C ILE A 274 22.83 0.78 7.90
N LEU A 275 22.00 -0.18 7.55
CA LEU A 275 20.73 0.05 6.88
C LEU A 275 19.63 0.17 7.95
N VAL A 276 19.26 1.37 8.30
CA VAL A 276 18.33 1.65 9.41
C VAL A 276 17.02 2.23 8.91
N ASN A 277 16.00 2.17 9.76
CA ASN A 277 14.78 2.96 9.61
C ASN A 277 14.72 3.96 10.74
N ASP A 278 14.90 5.24 10.45
CA ASP A 278 14.96 6.31 11.45
C ASP A 278 13.72 6.42 12.34
N PHE A 279 12.56 5.95 11.86
CA PHE A 279 11.36 5.92 12.68
C PHE A 279 11.40 4.89 13.81
N GLU A 280 12.26 3.87 13.73
CA GLU A 280 12.33 2.83 14.75
C GLU A 280 12.64 3.39 16.14
N GLU A 281 13.53 4.37 16.26
CA GLU A 281 13.86 4.98 17.57
C GLU A 281 12.60 5.54 18.24
N THR A 282 11.83 6.35 17.51
CA THR A 282 10.62 6.99 18.04
C THR A 282 9.48 5.99 18.25
N VAL A 283 9.27 5.12 17.28
CA VAL A 283 8.15 4.17 17.31
C VAL A 283 8.37 3.09 18.37
N PHE A 284 9.58 2.54 18.48
CA PHE A 284 9.88 1.51 19.48
C PHE A 284 9.90 2.04 20.92
N ALA A 285 10.23 3.32 21.09
CA ALA A 285 10.08 3.96 22.41
C ALA A 285 8.61 4.05 22.86
N LYS A 286 7.68 4.21 21.91
CA LYS A 286 6.24 4.29 22.17
C LYS A 286 5.56 2.91 22.17
N TYR A 287 6.03 2.00 21.34
CA TYR A 287 5.49 0.66 21.13
C TYR A 287 6.62 -0.39 21.30
N PRO A 288 7.04 -0.67 22.54
CA PRO A 288 8.19 -1.56 22.81
C PRO A 288 7.96 -3.01 22.35
N GLU A 289 6.71 -3.40 22.12
CA GLU A 289 6.35 -4.69 21.55
C GLU A 289 6.94 -4.88 20.14
N LEU A 290 7.01 -3.81 19.33
CA LEU A 290 7.61 -3.86 17.99
C LEU A 290 9.12 -4.14 18.07
N ALA A 291 9.81 -3.54 19.04
CA ALA A 291 11.22 -3.84 19.28
C ALA A 291 11.43 -5.30 19.73
N ALA A 292 10.51 -5.83 20.55
CA ALA A 292 10.56 -7.23 20.98
C ALA A 292 10.33 -8.19 19.79
N ILE A 293 9.37 -7.85 18.89
CA ILE A 293 9.15 -8.63 17.66
C ILE A 293 10.41 -8.60 16.78
N LYS A 294 10.99 -7.41 16.51
CA LYS A 294 12.22 -7.30 15.71
C LYS A 294 13.34 -8.19 16.27
N ARG A 295 13.52 -8.19 17.60
CA ARG A 295 14.51 -9.06 18.27
C ARG A 295 14.21 -10.54 18.06
N SER A 296 12.93 -10.95 18.20
CA SER A 296 12.54 -12.35 17.99
C SER A 296 12.75 -12.83 16.56
N LEU A 297 12.70 -11.93 15.57
CA LEU A 297 13.03 -12.26 14.17
C LEU A 297 14.51 -12.61 14.03
N TYR A 298 15.42 -11.85 14.65
CA TYR A 298 16.84 -12.20 14.69
C TYR A 298 17.08 -13.50 15.46
N ASP A 299 16.42 -13.69 16.61
CA ASP A 299 16.52 -14.92 17.40
C ASP A 299 16.03 -16.15 16.62
N SER A 300 15.11 -15.97 15.66
CA SER A 300 14.63 -17.03 14.76
C SER A 300 15.51 -17.26 13.53
N GLY A 301 16.63 -16.54 13.40
CA GLY A 301 17.61 -16.75 12.35
C GLY A 301 17.53 -15.76 11.17
N ALA A 302 16.79 -14.65 11.28
CA ALA A 302 16.86 -13.61 10.29
C ALA A 302 18.26 -13.01 10.22
N VAL A 303 18.77 -12.80 9.02
CA VAL A 303 20.06 -12.10 8.79
C VAL A 303 19.89 -10.60 8.82
N TYR A 304 18.68 -10.13 8.54
CA TYR A 304 18.31 -8.72 8.66
C TYR A 304 16.81 -8.60 8.95
N ALA A 305 16.44 -7.65 9.83
CA ALA A 305 15.06 -7.31 10.12
C ALA A 305 14.91 -5.80 10.36
N SER A 306 13.79 -5.22 9.91
CA SER A 306 13.52 -3.79 10.10
C SER A 306 12.01 -3.51 10.06
N MET A 307 11.62 -2.33 10.52
CA MET A 307 10.26 -1.82 10.37
C MET A 307 10.07 -1.23 8.96
N SER A 308 8.90 -1.41 8.38
CA SER A 308 8.55 -0.80 7.09
C SER A 308 7.88 0.56 7.27
N GLY A 309 8.42 1.59 6.62
CA GLY A 309 7.87 2.94 6.68
C GLY A 309 7.73 3.44 8.10
N SER A 310 6.60 4.05 8.43
CA SER A 310 6.27 4.50 9.79
C SER A 310 5.76 3.39 10.72
N GLY A 311 5.76 2.15 10.29
CA GLY A 311 5.24 1.01 11.04
C GLY A 311 3.71 0.88 10.91
N SER A 312 3.11 -0.09 11.56
CA SER A 312 3.65 -1.07 12.53
C SER A 312 4.27 -2.33 11.90
N ALA A 313 4.14 -2.53 10.58
CA ALA A 313 4.69 -3.72 9.93
C ALA A 313 6.22 -3.78 10.05
N LEU A 314 6.71 -4.99 10.30
CA LEU A 314 8.12 -5.34 10.22
C LEU A 314 8.34 -6.31 9.06
N PHE A 315 9.58 -6.42 8.63
CA PHE A 315 9.98 -7.46 7.71
C PHE A 315 11.32 -8.08 8.14
N ALA A 316 11.54 -9.29 7.69
CA ALA A 316 12.77 -10.02 7.97
C ALA A 316 13.24 -10.77 6.73
N ILE A 317 14.56 -10.92 6.60
CA ILE A 317 15.22 -11.62 5.52
C ILE A 317 15.93 -12.84 6.12
N TYR A 318 15.59 -14.01 5.60
CA TYR A 318 16.11 -15.29 6.05
C TYR A 318 16.94 -15.97 4.96
N PRO A 319 18.03 -16.66 5.29
CA PRO A 319 18.69 -17.53 4.34
C PRO A 319 17.73 -18.63 3.87
N LYS A 320 17.69 -18.92 2.57
CA LYS A 320 16.97 -20.10 2.10
C LYS A 320 17.61 -21.36 2.68
N SER A 321 16.79 -22.23 3.23
CA SER A 321 17.24 -23.57 3.60
C SER A 321 17.67 -24.31 2.34
N LEU A 322 18.92 -24.82 2.33
CA LEU A 322 19.46 -25.65 1.26
C LEU A 322 18.71 -26.98 1.14
#